data_fcc8dea20d99105405eaae9867929345
#
_entry.id   fcc8dea20d99105405eaae9867929345
#
_cell.length_a   1.000
_cell.length_b   1.000
_cell.length_c   1.000
_cell.angle_alpha   90.00
_cell.angle_beta   90.00
_cell.angle_gamma   90.00
#
_symmetry.space_group_name_H-M   'P 1'
#
loop_
_entity.id
_entity.type
_entity.pdbx_description
1 polymer ?
#
loop_
_entity_poly.entity_id
_entity_poly.type
_entity_poly.pdbx_seq_one_letter_code
_entity_poly.pdbx_strand_id
1 'polypeptide(L)'
;AGGRLADGTSSYDFPAEQAVDTFSLDGRWKVTAQSISPDGGPARLRLRYQGRQVNLVVSGEGDITYTAGGGEKRTIRVSGVPNSIELVSTEDTQEGTLDLEASEGLSLYSFTFG
;
A
#
# COMPACT_ATOMS: atom_id res chain seq x y z
N ALA A 1 -0.81 15.61 2.31
CA ALA A 1 -0.55 14.60 2.40
C ALA A 1 0.48 13.96 1.42
N GLY A 2 0.67 12.71 1.49
CA GLY A 2 1.68 12.03 0.69
C GLY A 2 3.08 12.53 0.95
N GLY A 3 3.27 13.29 2.01
CA GLY A 3 4.56 13.80 2.35
C GLY A 3 5.34 12.84 3.22
N ARG A 4 6.35 13.40 3.87
CA ARG A 4 7.22 12.62 4.73
C ARG A 4 6.47 12.10 5.95
N LEU A 5 6.62 10.81 6.22
CA LEU A 5 6.12 10.19 7.44
C LEU A 5 7.21 10.23 8.51
N ALA A 6 6.81 10.50 9.74
CA ALA A 6 7.73 10.46 10.87
C ALA A 6 7.94 9.01 11.29
N ASP A 7 9.18 8.67 11.69
CA ASP A 7 9.48 7.35 12.23
C ASP A 7 8.68 7.13 13.53
N GLY A 8 8.29 5.88 13.76
CA GLY A 8 7.59 5.47 14.95
C GLY A 8 6.19 4.97 14.65
N THR A 9 5.44 4.68 15.70
CA THR A 9 4.09 4.16 15.60
C THR A 9 3.09 5.28 15.83
N SER A 10 2.14 5.41 14.90
CA SER A 10 1.09 6.44 14.97
C SER A 10 -0.19 5.94 14.31
N SER A 11 -1.29 6.59 14.63
CA SER A 11 -2.58 6.36 13.97
C SER A 11 -2.76 7.40 12.88
N TYR A 12 -3.32 6.97 11.76
CA TYR A 12 -3.51 7.79 10.56
C TYR A 12 -4.95 7.70 10.08
N ASP A 13 -5.39 8.72 9.36
CA ASP A 13 -6.68 8.74 8.67
C ASP A 13 -6.46 9.18 7.23
N PHE A 14 -7.28 8.65 6.32
CA PHE A 14 -7.21 9.07 4.93
C PHE A 14 -7.65 10.53 4.80
N PRO A 15 -6.94 11.34 3.99
CA PRO A 15 -7.38 12.70 3.71
C PRO A 15 -8.62 12.69 2.82
N ALA A 16 -9.36 13.80 2.81
CA ALA A 16 -10.53 13.96 1.94
C ALA A 16 -10.14 13.99 0.46
N GLU A 17 -8.98 14.57 0.16
CA GLU A 17 -8.44 14.65 -1.18
C GLU A 17 -6.98 14.20 -1.18
N GLN A 18 -6.56 13.59 -2.28
CA GLN A 18 -5.21 13.07 -2.40
C GLN A 18 -4.70 13.27 -3.84
N ALA A 19 -3.50 13.84 -3.95
CA ALA A 19 -2.87 14.09 -5.24
C ALA A 19 -2.40 12.79 -5.90
N VAL A 20 -2.25 12.82 -7.23
CA VAL A 20 -1.68 11.70 -7.99
C VAL A 20 -0.23 11.48 -7.56
N ASP A 21 0.20 10.22 -7.59
CA ASP A 21 1.54 9.77 -7.17
C ASP A 21 1.83 10.00 -5.68
N THR A 22 0.78 10.01 -4.86
CA THR A 22 0.93 10.06 -3.42
C THR A 22 0.22 8.87 -2.79
N PHE A 23 0.65 8.52 -1.59
CA PHE A 23 -0.06 7.54 -0.79
C PHE A 23 -0.45 8.14 0.55
N SER A 24 -1.47 7.56 1.18
CA SER A 24 -1.88 7.93 2.52
C SER A 24 -2.20 6.67 3.32
N LEU A 25 -2.22 6.80 4.63
CA LEU A 25 -2.43 5.69 5.54
C LEU A 25 -3.70 5.88 6.33
N ASP A 26 -4.32 4.77 6.72
CA ASP A 26 -5.45 4.75 7.63
C ASP A 26 -5.26 3.61 8.61
N GLY A 27 -5.51 3.86 9.88
CA GLY A 27 -5.26 2.92 10.94
C GLY A 27 -3.91 3.14 11.61
N ARG A 28 -3.43 2.14 12.33
CA ARG A 28 -2.19 2.28 13.09
C ARG A 28 -1.03 1.63 12.35
N TRP A 29 0.01 2.41 12.12
CA TRP A 29 1.18 1.99 11.38
C TRP A 29 2.46 2.29 12.15
N LYS A 30 3.43 1.40 12.02
CA LYS A 30 4.79 1.64 12.46
C LYS A 30 5.63 2.02 11.24
N VAL A 31 6.26 3.18 11.30
CA VAL A 31 7.06 3.73 10.21
C VAL A 31 8.53 3.68 10.59
N THR A 32 9.35 3.12 9.71
CA THR A 32 10.81 3.13 9.84
C THR A 32 11.41 3.81 8.62
N ALA A 33 12.73 3.98 8.61
CA ALA A 33 13.40 4.60 7.47
C ALA A 33 13.26 3.81 6.17
N GLN A 34 12.95 2.52 6.26
CA GLN A 34 12.92 1.63 5.09
C GLN A 34 11.56 1.00 4.80
N SER A 35 10.65 0.96 5.77
CA SER A 35 9.39 0.26 5.58
C SER A 35 8.29 0.82 6.47
N ILE A 36 7.06 0.42 6.16
CA ILE A 36 5.89 0.65 7.01
C ILE A 36 5.22 -0.69 7.30
N SER A 37 4.70 -0.84 8.50
CA SER A 37 4.06 -2.08 8.94
C SER A 37 2.80 -1.77 9.73
N PRO A 38 1.70 -2.53 9.52
CA PRO A 38 0.53 -2.40 10.38
C PRO A 38 0.90 -2.77 11.83
N ASP A 39 0.33 -2.05 12.79
CA ASP A 39 0.61 -2.26 14.21
C ASP A 39 -0.68 -2.59 14.97
N GLY A 40 -0.71 -3.77 15.58
CA GLY A 40 -1.82 -4.19 16.42
C GLY A 40 -3.07 -4.65 15.67
N GLY A 41 -2.99 -4.89 14.37
CA GLY A 41 -4.10 -5.37 13.56
C GLY A 41 -4.00 -4.90 12.13
N PRO A 42 -5.00 -5.19 11.30
CA PRO A 42 -4.96 -4.75 9.92
C PRO A 42 -5.05 -3.24 9.80
N ALA A 43 -4.37 -2.69 8.81
CA ALA A 43 -4.35 -1.26 8.53
C ALA A 43 -4.43 -1.03 7.02
N ARG A 44 -4.85 0.15 6.62
CA ARG A 44 -5.15 0.46 5.24
C ARG A 44 -4.21 1.50 4.67
N LEU A 45 -3.99 1.40 3.35
CA LEU A 45 -3.19 2.34 2.58
C LEU A 45 -3.94 2.67 1.30
N ARG A 46 -3.91 3.93 0.91
CA ARG A 46 -4.50 4.40 -0.35
C ARG A 46 -3.40 5.02 -1.19
N LEU A 47 -3.25 4.53 -2.42
CA LEU A 47 -2.30 5.05 -3.38
C LEU A 47 -3.06 5.63 -4.56
N ARG A 48 -2.76 6.88 -4.92
CA ARG A 48 -3.19 7.46 -6.17
C ARG A 48 -2.06 7.32 -7.16
N TYR A 49 -2.29 6.60 -8.24
CA TYR A 49 -1.26 6.25 -9.20
C TYR A 49 -1.61 6.70 -10.61
N GLN A 50 -0.56 6.86 -11.42
CA GLN A 50 -0.66 7.03 -12.85
C GLN A 50 0.38 6.13 -13.50
N GLY A 51 -0.05 5.19 -14.33
CA GLY A 51 0.85 4.24 -14.96
C GLY A 51 0.10 3.03 -15.48
N ARG A 52 0.85 2.08 -16.02
CA ARG A 52 0.30 0.82 -16.53
C ARG A 52 0.44 -0.31 -15.53
N GLN A 53 1.43 -0.22 -14.67
CA GLN A 53 1.70 -1.24 -13.65
C GLN A 53 1.94 -0.59 -12.31
N VAL A 54 1.49 -1.27 -11.26
CA VAL A 54 1.82 -0.93 -9.89
C VAL A 54 2.30 -2.20 -9.21
N ASN A 55 3.53 -2.17 -8.72
CA ASN A 55 4.13 -3.27 -7.99
C ASN A 55 4.45 -2.83 -6.57
N LEU A 56 4.28 -3.76 -5.62
CA LEU A 56 4.58 -3.53 -4.22
C LEU A 56 5.69 -4.49 -3.79
N VAL A 57 6.73 -3.95 -3.16
CA VAL A 57 7.75 -4.77 -2.51
C VAL A 57 7.35 -4.94 -1.05
N VAL A 58 7.17 -6.19 -0.63
CA VAL A 58 6.63 -6.53 0.69
C VAL A 58 7.31 -7.78 1.23
N SER A 59 7.40 -7.88 2.55
CA SER A 59 7.91 -9.08 3.22
C SER A 59 7.07 -9.40 4.45
N GLY A 60 7.38 -10.53 5.08
CA GLY A 60 6.70 -10.98 6.28
C GLY A 60 5.63 -12.02 5.97
N GLU A 61 4.71 -12.21 6.89
CA GLU A 61 3.62 -13.17 6.73
C GLU A 61 2.28 -12.50 7.00
N GLY A 62 1.35 -12.66 6.08
CA GLY A 62 0.03 -12.11 6.21
C GLY A 62 -0.69 -12.01 4.88
N ASP A 63 -1.80 -11.29 4.90
CA ASP A 63 -2.63 -11.13 3.72
C ASP A 63 -2.71 -9.67 3.32
N ILE A 64 -2.67 -9.43 2.02
CA ILE A 64 -2.96 -8.13 1.42
C ILE A 64 -4.25 -8.26 0.64
N THR A 65 -5.23 -7.44 1.00
CA THR A 65 -6.49 -7.35 0.26
C THR A 65 -6.53 -5.98 -0.40
N TYR A 66 -6.79 -5.94 -1.69
CA TYR A 66 -6.75 -4.66 -2.41
C TYR A 66 -7.84 -4.56 -3.46
N THR A 67 -8.18 -3.32 -3.79
CA THR A 67 -9.12 -2.96 -4.83
C THR A 67 -8.49 -1.87 -5.68
N ALA A 68 -8.40 -2.08 -6.98
CA ALA A 68 -7.85 -1.09 -7.90
C ALA A 68 -8.98 -0.49 -8.73
N GLY A 69 -9.07 0.83 -8.72
CA GLY A 69 -10.05 1.56 -9.53
C GLY A 69 -11.51 1.24 -9.22
N GLY A 70 -11.80 0.83 -7.98
CA GLY A 70 -13.16 0.45 -7.60
C GLY A 70 -13.62 -0.91 -8.14
N GLY A 71 -12.69 -1.71 -8.66
CA GLY A 71 -12.98 -3.05 -9.18
C GLY A 71 -13.16 -4.09 -8.08
N GLU A 72 -12.93 -5.36 -8.44
CA GLU A 72 -13.08 -6.46 -7.50
C GLU A 72 -12.01 -6.46 -6.44
N LYS A 73 -12.41 -6.83 -5.23
CA LYS A 73 -11.48 -7.02 -4.13
C LYS A 73 -10.69 -8.31 -4.35
N ARG A 74 -9.38 -8.23 -4.21
CA ARG A 74 -8.48 -9.38 -4.35
C ARG A 74 -7.64 -9.54 -3.10
N THR A 75 -7.30 -10.78 -2.78
CA THR A 75 -6.46 -11.10 -1.62
C THR A 75 -5.25 -11.89 -2.06
N ILE A 76 -4.07 -11.48 -1.60
CA ILE A 76 -2.80 -12.16 -1.86
C ILE A 76 -2.19 -12.57 -0.54
N ARG A 77 -1.77 -13.82 -0.43
CA ARG A 77 -1.02 -14.30 0.72
C ARG A 77 0.46 -14.01 0.54
N VAL A 78 1.05 -13.32 1.51
CA VAL A 78 2.48 -13.01 1.54
C VAL A 78 3.17 -13.89 2.56
N SER A 79 4.29 -14.49 2.18
CA SER A 79 5.06 -15.36 3.07
C SER A 79 6.54 -15.25 2.76
N GLY A 80 7.33 -14.90 3.76
CA GLY A 80 8.78 -15.04 3.71
C GLY A 80 9.54 -13.76 3.37
N VAL A 81 10.58 -13.93 2.54
CA VAL A 81 11.53 -12.87 2.21
C VAL A 81 10.91 -11.78 1.34
N PRO A 82 11.54 -10.59 1.24
CA PRO A 82 11.01 -9.52 0.40
C PRO A 82 10.75 -9.99 -1.02
N ASN A 83 9.60 -9.61 -1.55
CA ASN A 83 9.13 -10.03 -2.86
C ASN A 83 8.32 -8.90 -3.49
N SER A 84 8.37 -8.82 -4.83
CA SER A 84 7.60 -7.85 -5.59
C SER A 84 6.30 -8.48 -6.05
N ILE A 85 5.19 -7.81 -5.76
CA ILE A 85 3.85 -8.28 -6.14
C ILE A 85 3.25 -7.27 -7.11
N GLU A 86 2.77 -7.75 -8.25
CA GLU A 86 2.06 -6.91 -9.21
C GLU A 86 0.61 -6.76 -8.76
N LEU A 87 0.21 -5.52 -8.46
CA LEU A 87 -1.14 -5.22 -8.01
C LEU A 87 -2.03 -4.71 -9.14
N VAL A 88 -1.46 -3.99 -10.09
CA VAL A 88 -2.18 -3.44 -11.24
C VAL A 88 -1.38 -3.70 -12.50
N SER A 89 -2.06 -4.12 -13.56
CA SER A 89 -1.47 -4.27 -14.88
C SER A 89 -2.53 -3.94 -15.93
N THR A 90 -2.26 -2.94 -16.77
CA THR A 90 -3.16 -2.51 -17.82
C THR A 90 -2.38 -2.30 -19.12
N GLU A 91 -3.07 -2.28 -20.27
CA GLU A 91 -2.42 -2.08 -21.57
C GLU A 91 -1.97 -0.64 -21.75
N ASP A 92 -2.76 0.30 -21.25
CA ASP A 92 -2.50 1.73 -21.41
C ASP A 92 -2.26 2.39 -20.06
N THR A 93 -1.53 3.51 -20.08
CA THR A 93 -1.36 4.33 -18.89
C THR A 93 -2.71 4.81 -18.38
N GLN A 94 -2.98 4.57 -17.12
CA GLN A 94 -4.22 4.98 -16.46
C GLN A 94 -3.93 5.66 -15.14
N GLU A 95 -4.82 6.55 -14.76
CA GLU A 95 -4.84 7.16 -13.45
C GLU A 95 -5.90 6.45 -12.62
N GLY A 96 -5.56 6.08 -11.39
CA GLY A 96 -6.50 5.37 -10.56
C GLY A 96 -6.15 5.46 -9.08
N THR A 97 -7.02 4.85 -8.28
CA THR A 97 -6.84 4.75 -6.84
C THR A 97 -6.77 3.29 -6.45
N LEU A 98 -5.72 2.94 -5.72
CA LEU A 98 -5.54 1.60 -5.18
C LEU A 98 -5.77 1.67 -3.67
N ASP A 99 -6.77 0.95 -3.18
CA ASP A 99 -7.04 0.80 -1.76
C ASP A 99 -6.56 -0.57 -1.32
N LEU A 100 -5.72 -0.60 -0.29
CA LEU A 100 -5.06 -1.80 0.18
C LEU A 100 -5.22 -1.93 1.68
N GLU A 101 -5.54 -3.14 2.13
CA GLU A 101 -5.53 -3.49 3.54
C GLU A 101 -4.47 -4.55 3.78
N ALA A 102 -3.54 -4.29 4.69
CA ALA A 102 -2.48 -5.20 5.04
C ALA A 102 -2.70 -5.71 6.46
N SER A 103 -2.55 -7.03 6.66
CA SER A 103 -2.64 -7.61 7.99
C SER A 103 -1.37 -7.35 8.78
N GLU A 104 -1.45 -7.48 10.10
CA GLU A 104 -0.28 -7.41 10.96
C GLU A 104 0.71 -8.52 10.58
N GLY A 105 2.00 -8.23 10.67
CA GLY A 105 3.06 -9.17 10.30
C GLY A 105 3.72 -8.86 8.97
N LEU A 106 3.20 -7.90 8.22
CA LEU A 106 3.75 -7.49 6.94
C LEU A 106 4.59 -6.23 7.09
N SER A 107 5.61 -6.11 6.22
CA SER A 107 6.41 -4.89 6.05
C SER A 107 6.36 -4.49 4.58
N LEU A 108 5.92 -3.27 4.33
CA LEU A 108 5.81 -2.73 2.98
C LEU A 108 6.96 -1.77 2.75
N TYR A 109 7.71 -1.97 1.65
CA TYR A 109 8.94 -1.22 1.40
C TYR A 109 8.78 -0.12 0.37
N SER A 110 8.18 -0.44 -0.76
CA SER A 110 8.06 0.54 -1.84
C SER A 110 7.01 0.13 -2.86
N PHE A 111 6.50 1.13 -3.57
CA PHE A 111 5.72 0.92 -4.78
C PHE A 111 6.56 1.33 -5.97
N THR A 112 6.48 0.55 -7.05
CA THR A 112 7.11 0.90 -8.33
C THR A 112 6.04 0.97 -9.41
N PHE A 113 6.25 1.84 -10.38
CA PHE A 113 5.29 2.11 -11.45
C PHE A 113 5.93 1.83 -12.80
N GLY A 114 5.14 1.32 -13.72
CA GLY A 114 5.60 1.05 -15.07
C GLY A 114 4.80 1.78 -16.15
#